data_56a78ecddc8884f48307a411710e19e7
#
_entry.id   56a78ecddc8884f48307a411710e19e7
#
_cell.length_a   1.000
_cell.length_b   1.000
_cell.length_c   1.000
_cell.angle_alpha   90.00
_cell.angle_beta   90.00
_cell.angle_gamma   90.00
#
_symmetry.space_group_name_H-M   'P 1'
#
loop_
_entity.id
_entity.type
_entity.pdbx_description
1 polymer ?
#
loop_
_entity_poly.entity_id
_entity_poly.type
_entity_poly.pdbx_seq_one_letter_code
_entity_poly.pdbx_strand_id
1 'polypeptide(L)'
;IWFVKRPPKVRVTTPQPEDTDATTPYERILGELSSMKIFLMEGEARDVYTKIAKLARGFVSVSEGPEVTRLTTDEMLRLLKDRNYNPENRDRIFSILERCDRVKSAGYVPTQNETEQIIKDFESLIRAQFSR
;
A
#
# COMPACT_ATOMS: atom_id res chain seq x y z
N ILE A 1 27.75 -11.22 -32.45
CA ILE A 1 27.21 -11.20 -32.00
C ILE A 1 26.54 -11.16 -31.04
N TRP A 2 26.94 -10.87 -31.23
CA TRP A 2 26.26 -10.80 -30.44
C TRP A 2 25.57 -10.66 -29.41
N PHE A 3 25.54 -10.45 -29.36
CA PHE A 3 24.86 -10.35 -28.57
C PHE A 3 24.52 -10.17 -27.53
N VAL A 4 24.85 -10.09 -27.75
CA VAL A 4 24.51 -10.02 -26.96
C VAL A 4 24.17 -9.74 -26.01
N LYS A 5 24.40 -9.55 -26.06
CA LYS A 5 24.07 -9.32 -25.35
C LYS A 5 23.67 -9.08 -24.37
N ARG A 6 23.86 -8.76 -24.60
CA ARG A 6 23.45 -8.54 -23.84
C ARG A 6 22.98 -8.33 -22.91
N PRO A 7 23.23 -8.16 -23.05
CA PRO A 7 22.70 -7.89 -22.23
C PRO A 7 22.22 -7.61 -21.33
N PRO A 8 22.44 -7.40 -21.35
CA PRO A 8 21.95 -7.11 -20.53
C PRO A 8 21.56 -6.79 -19.60
N LYS A 9 21.77 -6.59 -19.64
CA LYS A 9 21.47 -6.39 -18.88
C LYS A 9 21.15 -6.05 -17.95
N VAL A 10 21.46 -5.85 -18.23
CA VAL A 10 21.20 -5.67 -17.46
C VAL A 10 20.97 -5.24 -16.55
N ARG A 11 21.21 -5.01 -16.60
CA ARG A 11 21.04 -4.74 -15.88
C ARG A 11 20.81 -4.32 -15.01
N VAL A 12 21.02 -4.08 -15.28
CA VAL A 12 20.80 -3.90 -14.57
C VAL A 12 20.57 -3.50 -13.67
N THR A 13 20.84 -3.10 -13.73
CA THR A 13 20.64 -2.93 -12.99
C THR A 13 20.39 -2.62 -12.09
N THR A 14 20.64 -2.25 -12.08
CA THR A 14 20.41 -2.14 -11.30
C THR A 14 20.12 -1.88 -10.37
N PRO A 15 20.28 -1.59 -10.15
CA PRO A 15 20.05 -1.45 -9.26
C PRO A 15 19.67 -1.32 -8.40
N GLN A 16 19.80 -1.32 -8.20
CA GLN A 16 19.46 -1.27 -7.44
C GLN A 16 19.41 -1.76 -6.63
N PRO A 17 19.89 -1.52 -6.61
CA PRO A 17 20.03 -2.39 -5.76
C PRO A 17 19.82 -2.38 -4.52
N GLU A 18 19.96 -1.78 -4.01
CA GLU A 18 19.71 -1.81 -2.89
C GLU A 18 18.59 -2.15 -2.66
N ASP A 19 18.32 -2.03 -3.10
CA ASP A 19 17.13 -2.16 -2.80
C ASP A 19 16.72 -3.43 -2.83
N THR A 20 17.09 -3.96 -3.30
CA THR A 20 16.52 -5.03 -3.51
C THR A 20 16.53 -6.05 -2.63
N ASP A 21 17.44 -6.40 -2.40
CA ASP A 21 17.66 -7.60 -1.82
C ASP A 21 17.23 -7.69 -0.46
N ALA A 22 17.49 -6.76 0.32
CA ALA A 22 17.18 -6.84 1.74
C ALA A 22 15.79 -6.33 2.05
N THR A 23 15.14 -5.72 1.09
CA THR A 23 13.87 -5.06 1.33
C THR A 23 12.69 -5.98 1.07
N THR A 24 11.88 -6.19 2.11
CA THR A 24 10.67 -6.98 1.94
C THR A 24 9.59 -6.12 1.28
N PRO A 25 8.55 -6.76 0.73
CA PRO A 25 7.42 -5.98 0.20
C PRO A 25 6.79 -5.06 1.24
N TYR A 26 6.71 -5.51 2.48
CA TYR A 26 6.14 -4.68 3.54
C TYR A 26 7.00 -3.44 3.81
N GLU A 27 8.32 -3.63 3.83
CA GLU A 27 9.23 -2.50 4.03
C GLU A 27 9.12 -1.50 2.90
N ARG A 28 8.93 -1.99 1.68
CA ARG A 28 8.77 -1.10 0.53
C ARG A 28 7.50 -0.27 0.66
N ILE A 29 6.40 -0.90 1.04
CA ILE A 29 5.15 -0.17 1.24
C ILE A 29 5.30 0.86 2.34
N LEU A 30 5.93 0.47 3.43
CA LEU A 30 6.17 1.39 4.54
C LEU A 30 7.00 2.60 4.10
N GLY A 31 8.03 2.34 3.29
CA GLY A 31 8.86 3.42 2.78
C GLY A 31 8.10 4.39 1.90
N GLU A 32 7.25 3.87 1.01
CA GLU A 32 6.45 4.73 0.15
C GLU A 32 5.45 5.54 0.98
N LEU A 33 4.87 4.91 1.98
CA LEU A 33 3.92 5.59 2.86
C LEU A 33 4.60 6.72 3.62
N SER A 34 5.80 6.47 4.12
CA SER A 34 6.56 7.51 4.84
C SER A 34 6.92 8.66 3.91
N SER A 35 7.26 8.35 2.66
CA SER A 35 7.58 9.39 1.68
C SER A 35 6.41 10.30 1.41
N MET A 36 5.20 9.76 1.49
CA MET A 36 4.01 10.56 1.21
C MET A 36 3.81 11.68 2.22
N LYS A 37 4.37 11.55 3.41
CA LYS A 37 4.25 12.61 4.41
C LYS A 37 4.82 13.92 3.93
N ILE A 38 5.81 13.86 3.05
CA ILE A 38 6.42 15.05 2.49
C ILE A 38 5.45 15.80 1.60
N PHE A 39 4.54 15.06 0.96
CA PHE A 39 3.62 15.64 -0.02
C PHE A 39 2.27 16.03 0.57
N LEU A 40 2.06 15.82 1.86
CA LEU A 40 0.77 16.11 2.48
C LEU A 40 0.38 17.57 2.33
N MET A 41 1.36 18.45 2.30
CA MET A 41 1.10 19.88 2.24
C MET A 41 0.90 20.38 0.82
N GLU A 42 1.28 19.58 -0.17
CA GLU A 42 1.31 20.04 -1.56
C GLU A 42 0.35 19.29 -2.46
N GLY A 43 0.02 18.08 -2.11
CA GLY A 43 -0.82 17.26 -2.96
C GLY A 43 -2.30 17.47 -2.69
N GLU A 44 -3.11 17.14 -3.69
CA GLU A 44 -4.54 17.14 -3.49
C GLU A 44 -4.94 15.91 -2.69
N ALA A 45 -5.94 16.09 -1.82
CA ALA A 45 -6.37 15.00 -0.96
C ALA A 45 -6.74 13.76 -1.76
N ARG A 46 -7.42 13.96 -2.88
CA ARG A 46 -7.85 12.82 -3.70
C ARG A 46 -6.66 11.99 -4.16
N ASP A 47 -5.58 12.64 -4.59
CA ASP A 47 -4.39 11.93 -5.06
C ASP A 47 -3.71 11.19 -3.93
N VAL A 48 -3.62 11.83 -2.77
CA VAL A 48 -3.01 11.20 -1.60
C VAL A 48 -3.79 9.96 -1.20
N TYR A 49 -5.12 10.07 -1.13
CA TYR A 49 -5.94 8.95 -0.69
C TYR A 49 -6.02 7.86 -1.74
N THR A 50 -5.92 8.22 -3.02
CA THR A 50 -5.83 7.20 -4.07
C THR A 50 -4.57 6.37 -3.90
N LYS A 51 -3.47 7.02 -3.57
CA LYS A 51 -2.22 6.30 -3.37
C LYS A 51 -2.25 5.46 -2.12
N ILE A 52 -2.85 5.97 -1.04
CA ILE A 52 -2.99 5.18 0.19
C ILE A 52 -3.80 3.92 -0.08
N ALA A 53 -4.91 4.05 -0.81
CA ALA A 53 -5.74 2.89 -1.14
C ALA A 53 -4.98 1.87 -1.96
N LYS A 54 -4.19 2.33 -2.91
CA LYS A 54 -3.39 1.43 -3.74
C LYS A 54 -2.37 0.69 -2.88
N LEU A 55 -1.71 1.40 -1.97
CA LEU A 55 -0.73 0.77 -1.09
C LEU A 55 -1.40 -0.22 -0.14
N ALA A 56 -2.61 0.09 0.34
CA ALA A 56 -3.32 -0.82 1.22
C ALA A 56 -3.71 -2.11 0.50
N ARG A 57 -4.17 -1.99 -0.74
CA ARG A 57 -4.47 -3.19 -1.53
C ARG A 57 -3.21 -3.99 -1.82
N GLY A 58 -2.10 -3.30 -2.09
CA GLY A 58 -0.82 -3.96 -2.27
C GLY A 58 -0.36 -4.69 -1.03
N PHE A 59 -0.61 -4.10 0.14
CA PHE A 59 -0.27 -4.73 1.40
C PHE A 59 -1.01 -6.06 1.57
N VAL A 60 -2.30 -6.08 1.27
CA VAL A 60 -3.09 -7.31 1.35
C VAL A 60 -2.61 -8.32 0.32
N SER A 61 -2.22 -7.85 -0.87
CA SER A 61 -1.80 -8.74 -1.94
C SER A 61 -0.53 -9.52 -1.62
N VAL A 62 0.28 -9.02 -0.70
CA VAL A 62 1.51 -9.72 -0.34
C VAL A 62 1.21 -11.11 0.20
N SER A 63 0.15 -11.24 1.00
CA SER A 63 -0.21 -12.54 1.56
C SER A 63 -1.34 -13.22 0.79
N GLU A 64 -2.21 -12.46 0.12
CA GLU A 64 -3.42 -13.03 -0.46
C GLU A 64 -3.38 -13.16 -1.99
N GLY A 65 -2.37 -12.59 -2.63
CA GLY A 65 -2.23 -12.71 -4.07
C GLY A 65 -2.59 -11.42 -4.79
N PRO A 66 -2.04 -11.22 -5.99
CA PRO A 66 -2.21 -9.95 -6.71
C PRO A 66 -3.65 -9.68 -7.15
N GLU A 67 -4.48 -10.70 -7.25
CA GLU A 67 -5.84 -10.51 -7.71
C GLU A 67 -6.66 -9.64 -6.76
N VAL A 68 -6.28 -9.55 -5.47
CA VAL A 68 -7.05 -8.74 -4.53
C VAL A 68 -6.96 -7.25 -4.86
N THR A 69 -5.95 -6.84 -5.60
CA THR A 69 -5.79 -5.42 -5.93
C THR A 69 -6.90 -4.90 -6.84
N ARG A 70 -7.64 -5.80 -7.47
CA ARG A 70 -8.74 -5.43 -8.37
C ARG A 70 -10.09 -5.40 -7.69
N LEU A 71 -10.16 -5.82 -6.45
CA LEU A 71 -11.43 -5.94 -5.76
C LEU A 71 -11.87 -4.59 -5.18
N THR A 72 -13.18 -4.40 -5.10
CA THR A 72 -13.71 -3.27 -4.36
C THR A 72 -13.46 -3.51 -2.87
N THR A 73 -13.67 -2.47 -2.07
CA THR A 73 -13.49 -2.59 -0.63
C THR A 73 -14.39 -3.68 -0.05
N ASP A 74 -15.66 -3.71 -0.47
CA ASP A 74 -16.58 -4.72 0.03
C ASP A 74 -16.21 -6.11 -0.42
N GLU A 75 -15.78 -6.25 -1.67
CA GLU A 75 -15.35 -7.55 -2.17
C GLU A 75 -14.13 -8.05 -1.42
N MET A 76 -13.19 -7.15 -1.16
CA MET A 76 -12.00 -7.53 -0.42
C MET A 76 -12.35 -7.96 1.01
N LEU A 77 -13.23 -7.20 1.66
CA LEU A 77 -13.65 -7.55 3.02
C LEU A 77 -14.26 -8.95 3.05
N ARG A 78 -15.11 -9.24 2.08
CA ARG A 78 -15.76 -10.55 1.99
C ARG A 78 -14.74 -11.66 1.79
N LEU A 79 -13.79 -11.43 0.90
CA LEU A 79 -12.74 -12.40 0.64
C LEU A 79 -11.92 -12.67 1.90
N LEU A 80 -11.55 -11.63 2.62
CA LEU A 80 -10.75 -11.79 3.83
C LEU A 80 -11.50 -12.55 4.91
N LYS A 81 -12.82 -12.32 5.01
CA LYS A 81 -13.64 -13.08 5.95
C LYS A 81 -13.66 -14.56 5.56
N ASP A 82 -13.81 -14.84 4.28
CA ASP A 82 -13.87 -16.21 3.80
C ASP A 82 -12.56 -16.96 4.04
N ARG A 83 -11.45 -16.24 4.03
CA ARG A 83 -10.13 -16.85 4.23
C ARG A 83 -9.68 -16.84 5.68
N ASN A 84 -10.55 -16.44 6.59
CA ASN A 84 -10.23 -16.37 8.01
C ASN A 84 -9.02 -15.49 8.30
N TYR A 85 -8.93 -14.39 7.56
CA TYR A 85 -7.89 -13.41 7.80
C TYR A 85 -8.02 -12.89 9.23
N ASN A 86 -6.92 -12.48 9.83
CA ASN A 86 -6.94 -11.96 11.20
C ASN A 86 -8.00 -10.86 11.33
N PRO A 87 -9.00 -11.04 12.22
CA PRO A 87 -10.13 -10.10 12.27
C PRO A 87 -9.72 -8.67 12.60
N GLU A 88 -8.75 -8.48 13.48
CA GLU A 88 -8.32 -7.15 13.83
C GLU A 88 -7.67 -6.45 12.65
N ASN A 89 -6.80 -7.15 11.95
CA ASN A 89 -6.15 -6.58 10.77
C ASN A 89 -7.13 -6.34 9.65
N ARG A 90 -8.09 -7.26 9.49
CA ARG A 90 -9.14 -7.10 8.50
C ARG A 90 -9.93 -5.82 8.74
N ASP A 91 -10.29 -5.57 10.00
CA ASP A 91 -11.07 -4.38 10.33
C ASP A 91 -10.25 -3.11 10.11
N ARG A 92 -8.96 -3.15 10.40
CA ARG A 92 -8.08 -2.02 10.15
C ARG A 92 -7.96 -1.72 8.66
N ILE A 93 -7.79 -2.76 7.85
CA ILE A 93 -7.72 -2.60 6.41
C ILE A 93 -9.01 -2.01 5.88
N PHE A 94 -10.15 -2.53 6.34
CA PHE A 94 -11.44 -2.02 5.91
C PHE A 94 -11.59 -0.54 6.27
N SER A 95 -11.20 -0.16 7.48
CA SER A 95 -11.28 1.22 7.92
C SER A 95 -10.46 2.15 7.03
N ILE A 96 -9.25 1.71 6.69
CA ILE A 96 -8.37 2.51 5.82
C ILE A 96 -8.99 2.67 4.44
N LEU A 97 -9.45 1.59 3.85
CA LEU A 97 -10.01 1.62 2.51
C LEU A 97 -11.32 2.41 2.47
N GLU A 98 -12.15 2.28 3.50
CA GLU A 98 -13.41 3.01 3.55
C GLU A 98 -13.17 4.51 3.61
N ARG A 99 -12.20 4.94 4.41
CA ARG A 99 -11.86 6.36 4.48
C ARG A 99 -11.36 6.87 3.13
N CYS A 100 -10.59 6.05 2.43
CA CYS A 100 -10.12 6.43 1.09
C CYS A 100 -11.29 6.54 0.12
N ASP A 101 -12.25 5.62 0.19
CA ASP A 101 -13.39 5.62 -0.70
C ASP A 101 -14.23 6.88 -0.52
N ARG A 102 -14.38 7.35 0.72
CA ARG A 102 -15.16 8.56 0.97
C ARG A 102 -14.55 9.78 0.32
N VAL A 103 -13.22 9.88 0.34
CA VAL A 103 -12.53 11.00 -0.29
C VAL A 103 -12.61 10.90 -1.80
N LYS A 104 -12.40 9.70 -2.33
CA LYS A 104 -12.30 9.50 -3.78
C LYS A 104 -13.66 9.58 -4.47
N SER A 105 -14.69 9.02 -3.85
CA SER A 105 -15.98 8.84 -4.51
C SER A 105 -17.07 9.73 -3.98
N ALA A 106 -17.06 10.02 -2.69
CA ALA A 106 -18.12 10.79 -2.06
C ALA A 106 -17.78 12.27 -1.93
N GLY A 107 -16.58 12.67 -2.34
CA GLY A 107 -16.19 14.07 -2.28
C GLY A 107 -15.92 14.60 -0.90
N TYR A 108 -15.72 13.72 0.07
CA TYR A 108 -15.38 14.15 1.41
C TYR A 108 -14.02 14.85 1.41
N VAL A 109 -13.93 15.99 2.09
CA VAL A 109 -12.67 16.74 2.17
C VAL A 109 -12.07 16.52 3.56
N PRO A 110 -11.01 15.72 3.66
CA PRO A 110 -10.41 15.42 4.96
C PRO A 110 -9.59 16.59 5.48
N THR A 111 -9.47 16.67 6.79
CA THR A 111 -8.53 17.61 7.41
C THR A 111 -7.13 17.02 7.32
N GLN A 112 -6.14 17.87 7.56
CA GLN A 112 -4.76 17.40 7.59
C GLN A 112 -4.57 16.38 8.71
N ASN A 113 -5.20 16.60 9.87
CA ASN A 113 -5.09 15.66 10.97
C ASN A 113 -5.66 14.30 10.61
N GLU A 114 -6.77 14.28 9.89
CA GLU A 114 -7.35 13.01 9.44
C GLU A 114 -6.41 12.28 8.50
N THR A 115 -5.76 13.01 7.62
CA THR A 115 -4.82 12.41 6.68
C THR A 115 -3.61 11.85 7.41
N GLU A 116 -3.09 12.60 8.37
CA GLU A 116 -1.98 12.10 9.16
C GLU A 116 -2.37 10.87 9.96
N GLN A 117 -3.60 10.84 10.45
CA GLN A 117 -4.07 9.72 11.25
C GLN A 117 -4.18 8.44 10.42
N ILE A 118 -4.70 8.55 9.19
CA ILE A 118 -4.83 7.35 8.37
C ILE A 118 -3.44 6.79 8.00
N ILE A 119 -2.48 7.68 7.80
CA ILE A 119 -1.12 7.24 7.51
C ILE A 119 -0.52 6.53 8.73
N LYS A 120 -0.74 7.08 9.92
CA LYS A 120 -0.26 6.44 11.14
C LYS A 120 -0.91 5.09 11.37
N ASP A 121 -2.21 5.00 11.12
CA ASP A 121 -2.94 3.74 11.28
C ASP A 121 -2.37 2.68 10.34
N PHE A 122 -2.09 3.08 9.10
CA PHE A 122 -1.54 2.16 8.13
C PHE A 122 -0.11 1.75 8.50
N GLU A 123 0.70 2.71 8.92
CA GLU A 123 2.06 2.39 9.36
C GLU A 123 2.03 1.40 10.51
N SER A 124 1.13 1.60 11.45
CA SER A 124 1.01 0.71 12.60
C SER A 124 0.64 -0.71 12.15
N LEU A 125 -0.26 -0.82 11.19
CA LEU A 125 -0.65 -2.11 10.65
C LEU A 125 0.54 -2.82 9.98
N ILE A 126 1.31 -2.09 9.21
CA ILE A 126 2.46 -2.67 8.51
C ILE A 126 3.50 -3.12 9.52
N ARG A 127 3.78 -2.30 10.52
CA ARG A 127 4.80 -2.63 11.52
C ARG A 127 4.42 -3.87 12.34
N ALA A 128 3.12 -4.09 12.52
CA ALA A 128 2.67 -5.28 13.23
C ALA A 128 3.06 -6.55 12.49
N GLN A 129 3.23 -6.48 11.17
CA GLN A 129 3.68 -7.64 10.41
C GLN A 129 5.14 -7.98 10.68
N PHE A 130 5.95 -6.95 10.94
CA PHE A 130 7.36 -7.18 11.24
C PHE A 130 7.56 -7.83 12.60
N SER A 131 6.64 -7.60 13.52
CA SER A 131 6.76 -8.11 14.88
C SER A 131 6.42 -9.59 15.00
N ARG A 132 5.98 -10.20 13.93
CA ARG A 132 5.53 -11.61 13.95
C ARG A 132 6.58 -12.59 13.46
#